data_562f2521d7373d4d96179808be50a6fc
#
_entry.id   562f2521d7373d4d96179808be50a6fc
#
_cell.length_a   1.000
_cell.length_b   1.000
_cell.length_c   1.000
_cell.angle_alpha   90.00
_cell.angle_beta   90.00
_cell.angle_gamma   90.00
#
_symmetry.space_group_name_H-M   'P 1'
#
loop_
_entity.id
_entity.type
_entity.pdbx_description
1 polymer ?
#
loop_
_entity_poly.entity_id
_entity_poly.type
_entity_poly.pdbx_seq_one_letter_code
_entity_poly.pdbx_strand_id
1 'polypeptide(L)'
;MKSRRKKQNIQKSYVCKIFGLIVAITVIAVSGGVLLKRTITESPEDTLVEYMNHIEKKEYEVMYTMIDSDEKVYPTKEEYIQRNSKIYEGIEVSDIKISHIAVKEKKADTVTLSYETSCNTIAGTIQFDNMAELKKTKQGYKLVWQDSLIFPDLESDDKISVTTSKAERGEILDRDGKMLAGKGVATSVGIIPGKLEDRNVSIEKIAELLEIDVETINNKLTAKWVKEDSFVPIETIPKVEEIDLMKIQPEEKTLEEQDCQNKLLEIPGVMLSDVEVRTYELGEAAAHLIGYVQSVTAEDLENHPGEGYSAESVIGRSGLEKLYEKQLKGKDGCDIKILDSDGEVTVSYTHLRAHETLSDL
;
A
#
# COMPACT_ATOMS: atom_id res chain seq x y z
N MET A 1 -56.45 51.07 19.39
CA MET A 1 -55.89 49.90 18.61
C MET A 1 -55.12 50.33 17.34
N LYS A 2 -55.41 51.39 16.66
CA LYS A 2 -54.69 51.85 15.43
C LYS A 2 -53.25 52.35 15.61
N SER A 3 -52.90 52.88 16.79
CA SER A 3 -51.55 53.43 17.05
C SER A 3 -50.44 52.39 17.25
N ARG A 4 -50.76 51.20 17.85
CA ARG A 4 -49.80 50.12 18.04
C ARG A 4 -49.42 49.40 16.74
N ARG A 5 -50.31 49.23 15.79
CA ARG A 5 -50.06 48.65 14.48
C ARG A 5 -49.14 49.51 13.60
N LYS A 6 -49.23 50.85 13.71
CA LYS A 6 -48.40 51.77 12.94
C LYS A 6 -46.94 51.77 13.43
N LYS A 7 -46.67 51.63 14.75
CA LYS A 7 -45.32 51.49 15.32
C LYS A 7 -44.66 50.15 14.95
N GLN A 8 -45.41 49.03 14.94
CA GLN A 8 -44.90 47.73 14.55
C GLN A 8 -44.51 47.65 13.06
N ASN A 9 -45.27 48.32 12.18
CA ASN A 9 -44.92 48.33 10.74
C ASN A 9 -43.69 49.20 10.43
N ILE A 10 -43.49 50.26 11.17
CA ILE A 10 -42.30 51.11 11.03
C ILE A 10 -41.05 50.34 11.51
N GLN A 11 -41.16 49.62 12.64
CA GLN A 11 -40.05 48.86 13.19
C GLN A 11 -39.66 47.66 12.28
N LYS A 12 -40.64 46.97 11.66
CA LYS A 12 -40.36 45.93 10.66
C LYS A 12 -39.70 46.49 9.39
N SER A 13 -40.10 47.66 8.93
CA SER A 13 -39.49 48.30 7.76
C SER A 13 -38.02 48.72 8.01
N TYR A 14 -37.68 49.19 9.21
CA TYR A 14 -36.31 49.52 9.59
C TYR A 14 -35.44 48.27 9.72
N VAL A 15 -35.93 47.17 10.29
CA VAL A 15 -35.23 45.91 10.43
C VAL A 15 -34.94 45.30 9.05
N CYS A 16 -35.90 45.31 8.11
CA CYS A 16 -35.68 44.85 6.73
C CYS A 16 -34.66 45.71 5.97
N LYS A 17 -34.66 47.03 6.18
CA LYS A 17 -33.67 47.92 5.55
C LYS A 17 -32.26 47.75 6.12
N ILE A 18 -32.12 47.53 7.43
CA ILE A 18 -30.84 47.23 8.06
C ILE A 18 -30.33 45.87 7.63
N PHE A 19 -31.21 44.84 7.53
CA PHE A 19 -30.84 43.51 7.04
C PHE A 19 -30.39 43.55 5.56
N GLY A 20 -31.11 44.30 4.72
CA GLY A 20 -30.73 44.53 3.34
C GLY A 20 -29.38 45.25 3.17
N LEU A 21 -29.10 46.22 4.07
CA LEU A 21 -27.81 46.94 4.08
C LEU A 21 -26.65 46.05 4.51
N ILE A 22 -26.85 45.20 5.53
CA ILE A 22 -25.84 44.23 6.01
C ILE A 22 -25.56 43.21 4.91
N VAL A 23 -26.56 42.67 4.23
CA VAL A 23 -26.36 41.73 3.12
C VAL A 23 -25.62 42.39 1.96
N ALA A 24 -25.95 43.65 1.63
CA ALA A 24 -25.23 44.40 0.59
C ALA A 24 -23.76 44.64 0.94
N ILE A 25 -23.47 44.99 2.22
CA ILE A 25 -22.10 45.16 2.71
C ILE A 25 -21.32 43.85 2.70
N THR A 26 -21.93 42.72 3.07
CA THR A 26 -21.27 41.43 3.01
C THR A 26 -21.01 40.98 1.58
N VAL A 27 -21.92 41.21 0.66
CA VAL A 27 -21.71 40.89 -0.78
C VAL A 27 -20.61 41.80 -1.37
N ILE A 28 -20.56 43.07 -1.01
CA ILE A 28 -19.48 43.98 -1.44
C ILE A 28 -18.13 43.60 -0.80
N ALA A 29 -18.11 43.15 0.46
CA ALA A 29 -16.89 42.69 1.13
C ALA A 29 -16.36 41.40 0.55
N VAL A 30 -17.25 40.47 0.20
CA VAL A 30 -16.87 39.20 -0.45
C VAL A 30 -16.43 39.45 -1.90
N SER A 31 -17.17 40.23 -2.68
CA SER A 31 -16.78 40.60 -4.04
C SER A 31 -15.55 41.50 -4.09
N GLY A 32 -15.40 42.43 -3.16
CA GLY A 32 -14.21 43.28 -2.98
C GLY A 32 -12.98 42.48 -2.56
N GLY A 33 -13.13 41.48 -1.69
CA GLY A 33 -12.07 40.56 -1.29
C GLY A 33 -11.58 39.68 -2.44
N VAL A 34 -12.50 39.21 -3.27
CA VAL A 34 -12.18 38.41 -4.49
C VAL A 34 -11.54 39.30 -5.59
N LEU A 35 -11.99 40.57 -5.71
CA LEU A 35 -11.39 41.51 -6.67
C LEU A 35 -10.03 42.06 -6.17
N LEU A 36 -9.80 42.22 -4.86
CA LEU A 36 -8.51 42.61 -4.32
C LEU A 36 -7.48 41.48 -4.38
N LYS A 37 -7.88 40.21 -4.29
CA LYS A 37 -6.99 39.06 -4.57
C LYS A 37 -6.51 39.01 -6.03
N ARG A 38 -7.29 39.56 -6.96
CA ARG A 38 -6.94 39.58 -8.40
C ARG A 38 -5.96 40.70 -8.81
N THR A 39 -5.62 41.62 -7.92
CA THR A 39 -4.69 42.73 -8.23
C THR A 39 -3.32 42.63 -7.54
N ILE A 40 -3.09 41.62 -6.73
CA ILE A 40 -1.74 41.26 -6.28
C ILE A 40 -1.11 40.50 -7.44
N THR A 41 -0.11 41.08 -8.04
CA THR A 41 0.76 40.40 -9.04
C THR A 41 1.42 39.25 -8.29
N GLU A 42 0.84 38.06 -8.38
CA GLU A 42 1.40 36.85 -7.74
C GLU A 42 2.82 36.68 -8.27
N SER A 43 3.76 36.46 -7.35
CA SER A 43 5.14 36.11 -7.73
C SER A 43 5.17 34.71 -8.36
N PRO A 44 6.19 34.37 -9.16
CA PRO A 44 6.30 33.02 -9.68
C PRO A 44 6.39 31.98 -8.54
N GLU A 45 6.98 32.35 -7.40
CA GLU A 45 7.06 31.51 -6.22
C GLU A 45 5.68 31.26 -5.59
N ASP A 46 4.83 32.32 -5.48
CA ASP A 46 3.47 32.18 -4.95
C ASP A 46 2.61 31.30 -5.87
N THR A 47 2.75 31.45 -7.19
CA THR A 47 2.04 30.61 -8.17
C THR A 47 2.43 29.14 -8.03
N LEU A 48 3.72 28.84 -7.83
CA LEU A 48 4.19 27.47 -7.59
C LEU A 48 3.63 26.89 -6.30
N VAL A 49 3.65 27.65 -5.19
CA VAL A 49 3.08 27.22 -3.91
C VAL A 49 1.59 26.94 -4.03
N GLU A 50 0.83 27.81 -4.70
CA GLU A 50 -0.61 27.62 -4.92
C GLU A 50 -0.88 26.35 -5.74
N TYR A 51 -0.12 26.13 -6.80
CA TYR A 51 -0.23 24.92 -7.64
C TYR A 51 -0.01 23.65 -6.81
N MET A 52 1.03 23.60 -5.99
CA MET A 52 1.32 22.43 -5.13
C MET A 52 0.23 22.20 -4.08
N ASN A 53 -0.36 23.26 -3.54
CA ASN A 53 -1.48 23.15 -2.59
C ASN A 53 -2.75 22.53 -3.23
N HIS A 54 -2.95 22.67 -4.55
CA HIS A 54 -4.07 22.05 -5.25
C HIS A 54 -3.90 20.54 -5.44
N ILE A 55 -2.67 20.02 -5.45
CA ILE A 55 -2.40 18.58 -5.49
C ILE A 55 -2.99 17.90 -4.23
N GLU A 56 -2.69 18.45 -3.05
CA GLU A 56 -3.18 17.90 -1.78
C GLU A 56 -4.71 17.90 -1.69
N LYS A 57 -5.34 18.92 -2.30
CA LYS A 57 -6.80 19.04 -2.37
C LYS A 57 -7.42 18.22 -3.49
N LYS A 58 -6.63 17.57 -4.34
CA LYS A 58 -7.04 16.82 -5.53
C LYS A 58 -7.82 17.68 -6.54
N GLU A 59 -7.50 18.98 -6.61
CA GLU A 59 -8.17 19.96 -7.46
C GLU A 59 -7.48 20.06 -8.84
N TYR A 60 -7.33 18.93 -9.54
CA TYR A 60 -6.58 18.82 -10.80
C TYR A 60 -7.13 19.69 -11.93
N GLU A 61 -8.45 19.95 -11.92
CA GLU A 61 -9.04 20.89 -12.88
C GLU A 61 -8.57 22.33 -12.66
N VAL A 62 -8.39 22.74 -11.40
CA VAL A 62 -7.88 24.06 -11.06
C VAL A 62 -6.41 24.15 -11.46
N MET A 63 -5.61 23.10 -11.17
CA MET A 63 -4.22 23.02 -11.59
C MET A 63 -4.04 23.19 -13.09
N TYR A 64 -4.92 22.58 -13.91
CA TYR A 64 -4.90 22.76 -15.36
C TYR A 64 -5.10 24.22 -15.78
N THR A 65 -5.89 25.02 -15.06
CA THR A 65 -6.04 26.45 -15.36
C THR A 65 -4.79 27.28 -15.03
N MET A 66 -3.88 26.75 -14.23
CA MET A 66 -2.63 27.40 -13.81
C MET A 66 -1.45 27.09 -14.72
N ILE A 67 -1.59 26.15 -15.67
CA ILE A 67 -0.55 25.87 -16.65
C ILE A 67 -0.74 26.73 -17.92
N ASP A 68 0.36 26.98 -18.65
CA ASP A 68 0.35 27.60 -19.99
C ASP A 68 0.03 26.51 -21.00
N SER A 69 -1.29 26.24 -21.18
CA SER A 69 -1.78 25.24 -22.13
C SER A 69 -2.16 25.91 -23.45
N ASP A 70 -1.57 25.45 -24.55
CA ASP A 70 -2.14 25.63 -25.87
C ASP A 70 -2.99 24.36 -26.13
N GLU A 71 -4.30 24.51 -26.30
CA GLU A 71 -5.25 23.41 -26.50
C GLU A 71 -4.89 22.44 -27.64
N LYS A 72 -3.90 22.80 -28.45
CA LYS A 72 -3.41 21.99 -29.57
C LYS A 72 -2.14 21.18 -29.27
N VAL A 73 -1.58 21.35 -28.10
CA VAL A 73 -0.34 20.66 -27.68
C VAL A 73 -0.62 19.86 -26.43
N TYR A 74 -0.06 18.65 -26.35
CA TYR A 74 -0.12 17.79 -25.15
C TYR A 74 0.32 18.56 -23.88
N PRO A 75 -0.40 18.34 -22.76
CA PRO A 75 -1.58 17.49 -22.59
C PRO A 75 -2.89 18.22 -22.86
N THR A 76 -3.90 17.50 -23.37
CA THR A 76 -5.29 17.96 -23.29
C THR A 76 -5.72 18.04 -21.81
N LYS A 77 -6.81 18.77 -21.54
CA LYS A 77 -7.33 18.88 -20.16
C LYS A 77 -7.60 17.51 -19.54
N GLU A 78 -8.21 16.62 -20.29
CA GLU A 78 -8.56 15.27 -19.84
C GLU A 78 -7.32 14.42 -19.55
N GLU A 79 -6.32 14.45 -20.43
CA GLU A 79 -5.05 13.73 -20.25
C GLU A 79 -4.29 14.25 -19.04
N TYR A 80 -4.22 15.57 -18.86
CA TYR A 80 -3.59 16.18 -17.68
C TYR A 80 -4.23 15.73 -16.38
N ILE A 81 -5.57 15.85 -16.29
CA ILE A 81 -6.31 15.46 -15.08
C ILE A 81 -6.11 13.98 -14.80
N GLN A 82 -6.27 13.13 -15.83
CA GLN A 82 -6.13 11.69 -15.69
C GLN A 82 -4.72 11.28 -15.25
N ARG A 83 -3.68 11.90 -15.82
CA ARG A 83 -2.30 11.59 -15.48
C ARG A 83 -1.97 11.99 -14.05
N ASN A 84 -2.27 13.23 -13.66
CA ASN A 84 -2.03 13.71 -12.31
C ASN A 84 -2.80 12.91 -11.27
N SER A 85 -4.11 12.68 -11.48
CA SER A 85 -4.92 11.91 -10.53
C SER A 85 -4.43 10.48 -10.38
N LYS A 86 -4.13 9.78 -11.49
CA LYS A 86 -3.61 8.40 -11.44
C LYS A 86 -2.30 8.31 -10.68
N ILE A 87 -1.39 9.26 -10.87
CA ILE A 87 -0.09 9.23 -10.20
C ILE A 87 -0.25 9.58 -8.73
N TYR A 88 -0.76 10.77 -8.39
CA TYR A 88 -0.83 11.24 -7.01
C TYR A 88 -1.75 10.40 -6.12
N GLU A 89 -2.89 9.93 -6.67
CA GLU A 89 -3.79 9.05 -5.92
C GLU A 89 -3.28 7.60 -5.87
N GLY A 90 -2.61 7.14 -6.94
CA GLY A 90 -2.02 5.81 -7.01
C GLY A 90 -0.89 5.58 -6.00
N ILE A 91 -0.14 6.62 -5.65
CA ILE A 91 0.90 6.59 -4.62
C ILE A 91 0.45 7.16 -3.28
N GLU A 92 -0.84 7.49 -3.12
CA GLU A 92 -1.46 8.02 -1.90
C GLU A 92 -0.76 9.27 -1.34
N VAL A 93 -0.45 10.23 -2.20
CA VAL A 93 0.26 11.45 -1.81
C VAL A 93 -0.52 12.25 -0.78
N SER A 94 0.19 12.69 0.26
CA SER A 94 -0.31 13.59 1.32
C SER A 94 0.81 14.43 1.92
N ASP A 95 0.45 15.49 2.66
CA ASP A 95 1.39 16.39 3.37
C ASP A 95 2.51 16.92 2.45
N ILE A 96 2.11 17.42 1.26
CA ILE A 96 3.05 17.99 0.29
C ILE A 96 3.59 19.31 0.81
N LYS A 97 4.89 19.42 0.86
CA LYS A 97 5.63 20.62 1.24
C LYS A 97 6.69 20.95 0.21
N ILE A 98 6.81 22.22 -0.13
CA ILE A 98 7.95 22.69 -0.92
C ILE A 98 8.78 23.66 -0.08
N SER A 99 10.08 23.58 -0.27
CA SER A 99 11.07 24.38 0.44
C SER A 99 12.23 24.78 -0.49
N HIS A 100 13.14 25.63 -0.02
CA HIS A 100 14.31 26.06 -0.75
C HIS A 100 14.03 26.62 -2.15
N ILE A 101 12.89 27.33 -2.32
CA ILE A 101 12.53 27.93 -3.60
C ILE A 101 13.54 29.01 -3.97
N ALA A 102 14.16 28.88 -5.15
CA ALA A 102 15.13 29.83 -5.64
C ALA A 102 15.02 30.03 -7.15
N VAL A 103 15.20 31.28 -7.59
CA VAL A 103 15.27 31.60 -9.03
C VAL A 103 16.61 31.11 -9.59
N LYS A 104 16.57 30.16 -10.52
CA LYS A 104 17.75 29.64 -11.23
C LYS A 104 18.05 30.46 -12.49
N GLU A 105 17.01 30.77 -13.25
CA GLU A 105 17.15 31.51 -14.50
C GLU A 105 15.96 32.47 -14.64
N LYS A 106 16.21 33.63 -15.20
CA LYS A 106 15.19 34.63 -15.54
C LYS A 106 15.45 35.17 -16.94
N LYS A 107 14.50 34.91 -17.84
CA LYS A 107 14.45 35.47 -19.20
C LYS A 107 13.38 36.55 -19.29
N ALA A 108 13.18 37.15 -20.48
CA ALA A 108 12.20 38.22 -20.63
C ALA A 108 10.79 37.84 -20.20
N ASP A 109 10.33 36.66 -20.58
CA ASP A 109 8.96 36.18 -20.35
C ASP A 109 8.87 34.92 -19.48
N THR A 110 10.00 34.28 -19.12
CA THR A 110 10.03 33.04 -18.33
C THR A 110 10.95 33.16 -17.13
N VAL A 111 10.58 32.42 -16.07
CA VAL A 111 11.36 32.27 -14.85
C VAL A 111 11.43 30.80 -14.51
N THR A 112 12.65 30.27 -14.31
CA THR A 112 12.86 28.91 -13.84
C THR A 112 13.16 28.94 -12.35
N LEU A 113 12.35 28.25 -11.57
CA LEU A 113 12.52 28.05 -10.15
C LEU A 113 13.09 26.66 -9.88
N SER A 114 14.01 26.55 -8.93
CA SER A 114 14.35 25.29 -8.28
C SER A 114 13.70 25.25 -6.91
N TYR A 115 13.28 24.07 -6.50
CA TYR A 115 12.66 23.85 -5.19
C TYR A 115 12.86 22.41 -4.77
N GLU A 116 12.74 22.17 -3.48
CA GLU A 116 12.75 20.84 -2.90
C GLU A 116 11.29 20.46 -2.55
N THR A 117 10.87 19.27 -2.97
CA THR A 117 9.56 18.69 -2.63
C THR A 117 9.74 17.60 -1.59
N SER A 118 8.89 17.62 -0.56
CA SER A 118 8.74 16.54 0.42
C SER A 118 7.27 16.17 0.50
N CYS A 119 6.94 14.89 0.41
CA CYS A 119 5.58 14.41 0.57
C CYS A 119 5.54 13.00 1.19
N ASN A 120 4.44 12.70 1.87
CA ASN A 120 4.15 11.34 2.33
C ASN A 120 3.47 10.57 1.20
N THR A 121 3.86 9.31 1.03
CA THR A 121 3.31 8.39 0.04
C THR A 121 3.08 7.02 0.68
N ILE A 122 2.49 6.08 -0.07
CA ILE A 122 2.39 4.68 0.33
C ILE A 122 3.76 4.05 0.61
N ALA A 123 4.83 4.55 -0.04
CA ALA A 123 6.22 4.15 0.20
C ALA A 123 6.91 4.96 1.31
N GLY A 124 6.16 5.68 2.16
CA GLY A 124 6.69 6.57 3.19
C GLY A 124 6.95 7.98 2.70
N THR A 125 7.75 8.75 3.44
CA THR A 125 8.11 10.12 3.06
C THR A 125 9.22 10.09 2.00
N ILE A 126 8.95 10.71 0.86
CA ILE A 126 9.94 10.92 -0.21
C ILE A 126 10.30 12.40 -0.30
N GLN A 127 11.53 12.64 -0.75
CA GLN A 127 12.08 13.98 -0.88
C GLN A 127 12.95 14.05 -2.12
N PHE A 128 12.79 15.10 -2.92
CA PHE A 128 13.55 15.30 -4.16
C PHE A 128 13.60 16.76 -4.55
N ASP A 129 14.69 17.13 -5.25
CA ASP A 129 14.84 18.43 -5.88
C ASP A 129 14.10 18.45 -7.21
N ASN A 130 13.43 19.57 -7.50
CA ASN A 130 12.71 19.75 -8.74
C ASN A 130 12.89 21.15 -9.33
N MET A 131 12.47 21.33 -10.58
CA MET A 131 12.48 22.60 -11.27
C MET A 131 11.11 22.86 -11.92
N ALA A 132 10.70 24.13 -11.91
CA ALA A 132 9.50 24.57 -12.59
C ALA A 132 9.83 25.80 -13.45
N GLU A 133 9.41 25.76 -14.71
CA GLU A 133 9.42 26.93 -15.59
C GLU A 133 8.06 27.62 -15.54
N LEU A 134 8.06 28.93 -15.32
CA LEU A 134 6.85 29.74 -15.28
C LEU A 134 6.94 30.83 -16.34
N LYS A 135 5.88 31.00 -17.08
CA LYS A 135 5.75 32.02 -18.14
C LYS A 135 4.89 33.16 -17.66
N LYS A 136 5.35 34.39 -17.88
CA LYS A 136 4.61 35.60 -17.54
C LYS A 136 3.53 35.85 -18.57
N THR A 137 2.28 35.94 -18.12
CA THR A 137 1.11 36.24 -18.93
C THR A 137 0.47 37.56 -18.51
N LYS A 138 -0.57 38.00 -19.24
CA LYS A 138 -1.37 39.18 -18.82
C LYS A 138 -2.15 38.95 -17.52
N GLN A 139 -2.33 37.71 -17.09
CA GLN A 139 -3.14 37.33 -15.92
C GLN A 139 -2.28 36.89 -14.72
N GLY A 140 -0.95 36.98 -14.82
CA GLY A 140 0.00 36.50 -13.82
C GLY A 140 0.97 35.48 -14.42
N TYR A 141 1.62 34.70 -13.57
CA TYR A 141 2.49 33.61 -14.00
C TYR A 141 1.67 32.33 -14.22
N LYS A 142 2.08 31.52 -15.19
CA LYS A 142 1.56 30.19 -15.45
C LYS A 142 2.71 29.21 -15.57
N LEU A 143 2.54 27.98 -15.04
CA LEU A 143 3.55 26.93 -15.17
C LEU A 143 3.59 26.44 -16.64
N VAL A 144 4.79 26.23 -17.14
CA VAL A 144 5.01 25.48 -18.38
C VAL A 144 4.96 24.01 -18.03
N TRP A 145 3.93 23.29 -18.51
CA TRP A 145 3.73 21.91 -18.17
C TRP A 145 4.85 21.01 -18.72
N GLN A 146 5.37 20.19 -17.80
CA GLN A 146 6.24 19.06 -18.09
C GLN A 146 5.92 17.98 -17.06
N ASP A 147 5.98 16.70 -17.44
CA ASP A 147 5.75 15.57 -16.53
C ASP A 147 6.74 15.57 -15.37
N SER A 148 7.93 16.13 -15.58
CA SER A 148 8.94 16.37 -14.55
C SER A 148 8.47 17.28 -13.40
N LEU A 149 7.36 18.00 -13.52
CA LEU A 149 6.73 18.70 -12.39
C LEU A 149 6.15 17.73 -11.35
N ILE A 150 5.83 16.49 -11.74
CA ILE A 150 5.37 15.44 -10.83
C ILE A 150 6.58 14.79 -10.15
N PHE A 151 7.52 14.27 -10.96
CA PHE A 151 8.81 13.72 -10.52
C PHE A 151 9.91 14.18 -11.47
N PRO A 152 11.10 14.56 -10.98
CA PRO A 152 12.13 15.23 -11.79
C PRO A 152 12.55 14.45 -13.05
N ASP A 153 12.51 13.14 -13.01
CA ASP A 153 12.94 12.26 -14.10
C ASP A 153 11.78 11.61 -14.85
N LEU A 154 10.53 12.10 -14.66
CA LEU A 154 9.36 11.55 -15.31
C LEU A 154 9.16 12.18 -16.70
N GLU A 155 9.10 11.34 -17.74
CA GLU A 155 8.79 11.71 -19.11
C GLU A 155 7.33 11.37 -19.47
N SER A 156 6.84 11.89 -20.62
CA SER A 156 5.44 11.76 -21.04
C SER A 156 4.98 10.32 -21.22
N ASP A 157 5.87 9.44 -21.69
CA ASP A 157 5.57 8.04 -22.01
C ASP A 157 5.85 7.09 -20.83
N ASP A 158 6.46 7.62 -19.76
CA ASP A 158 6.81 6.84 -18.56
C ASP A 158 5.57 6.49 -17.75
N LYS A 159 5.71 5.41 -16.96
CA LYS A 159 4.68 4.91 -16.05
C LYS A 159 5.19 4.86 -14.63
N ILE A 160 4.31 5.19 -13.68
CA ILE A 160 4.57 4.94 -12.27
C ILE A 160 4.06 3.54 -11.92
N SER A 161 4.94 2.72 -11.35
CA SER A 161 4.64 1.39 -10.83
C SER A 161 4.83 1.36 -9.32
N VAL A 162 3.86 0.83 -8.61
CA VAL A 162 3.92 0.61 -7.16
C VAL A 162 4.01 -0.88 -6.92
N THR A 163 5.06 -1.31 -6.25
CA THR A 163 5.28 -2.71 -5.88
C THR A 163 5.36 -2.83 -4.37
N THR A 164 4.46 -3.60 -3.78
CA THR A 164 4.48 -3.90 -2.35
C THR A 164 5.20 -5.22 -2.12
N SER A 165 6.14 -5.24 -1.19
CA SER A 165 6.81 -6.46 -0.73
C SER A 165 6.39 -6.74 0.71
N LYS A 166 5.85 -7.95 0.97
CA LYS A 166 5.39 -8.33 2.31
C LYS A 166 6.56 -8.35 3.28
N ALA A 167 6.32 -7.82 4.48
CA ALA A 167 7.25 -7.95 5.58
C ALA A 167 7.34 -9.41 6.01
N GLU A 168 8.54 -9.86 6.31
CA GLU A 168 8.73 -11.13 7.00
C GLU A 168 8.43 -10.92 8.49
N ARG A 169 7.73 -11.90 9.09
CA ARG A 169 7.45 -11.85 10.52
C ARG A 169 8.74 -12.01 11.30
N GLY A 170 9.01 -11.10 12.24
CA GLY A 170 10.20 -11.11 13.08
C GLY A 170 10.36 -12.39 13.89
N GLU A 171 11.58 -12.73 14.26
CA GLU A 171 11.92 -13.90 15.05
C GLU A 171 11.75 -13.60 16.55
N ILE A 172 11.45 -14.64 17.33
CA ILE A 172 11.54 -14.62 18.80
C ILE A 172 12.78 -15.41 19.19
N LEU A 173 13.73 -14.75 19.82
CA LEU A 173 14.99 -15.33 20.24
C LEU A 173 15.04 -15.45 21.77
N ASP A 174 15.85 -16.36 22.27
CA ASP A 174 16.22 -16.39 23.68
C ASP A 174 17.37 -15.39 23.95
N ARG A 175 17.76 -15.27 25.26
CA ARG A 175 18.85 -14.37 25.66
C ARG A 175 20.22 -14.69 25.06
N ASP A 176 20.41 -15.88 24.52
CA ASP A 176 21.64 -16.33 23.88
C ASP A 176 21.57 -16.20 22.35
N GLY A 177 20.48 -15.63 21.82
CA GLY A 177 20.24 -15.44 20.39
C GLY A 177 19.75 -16.71 19.68
N LYS A 178 19.34 -17.74 20.41
CA LYS A 178 18.81 -18.97 19.81
C LYS A 178 17.34 -18.77 19.47
N MET A 179 16.94 -19.19 18.27
CA MET A 179 15.57 -19.08 17.79
C MET A 179 14.60 -19.91 18.65
N LEU A 180 13.54 -19.26 19.11
CA LEU A 180 12.41 -19.89 19.80
C LEU A 180 11.20 -20.00 18.87
N ALA A 181 10.99 -18.97 18.05
CA ALA A 181 10.01 -18.97 16.98
C ALA A 181 10.53 -18.14 15.79
N GLY A 182 10.44 -18.67 14.61
CA GLY A 182 10.97 -18.01 13.43
C GLY A 182 10.52 -18.66 12.12
N LYS A 183 11.14 -18.24 11.04
CA LYS A 183 10.91 -18.78 9.70
C LYS A 183 11.57 -20.17 9.60
N GLY A 184 10.79 -21.13 9.17
CA GLY A 184 11.27 -22.47 8.87
C GLY A 184 10.72 -22.97 7.55
N VAL A 185 11.05 -24.19 7.20
CA VAL A 185 10.57 -24.86 6.00
C VAL A 185 9.84 -26.14 6.38
N ALA A 186 8.67 -26.34 5.82
CA ALA A 186 7.90 -27.59 5.95
C ALA A 186 7.57 -28.12 4.56
N THR A 187 7.02 -29.32 4.50
CA THR A 187 6.59 -29.94 3.25
C THR A 187 5.07 -29.85 3.11
N SER A 188 4.60 -29.15 2.09
CA SER A 188 3.19 -29.16 1.70
C SER A 188 2.91 -30.38 0.84
N VAL A 189 1.97 -31.21 1.31
CA VAL A 189 1.42 -32.32 0.54
C VAL A 189 0.24 -31.77 -0.26
N GLY A 190 0.32 -31.84 -1.57
CA GLY A 190 -0.75 -31.40 -2.46
C GLY A 190 -1.18 -32.46 -3.46
N ILE A 191 -2.36 -32.28 -4.00
CA ILE A 191 -2.97 -33.13 -5.00
C ILE A 191 -3.15 -32.35 -6.31
N ILE A 192 -2.82 -32.98 -7.44
CA ILE A 192 -3.19 -32.54 -8.79
C ILE A 192 -4.37 -33.42 -9.25
N PRO A 193 -5.62 -32.89 -9.22
CA PRO A 193 -6.83 -33.70 -9.42
C PRO A 193 -6.83 -34.52 -10.70
N GLY A 194 -6.38 -33.97 -11.81
CA GLY A 194 -6.34 -34.64 -13.12
C GLY A 194 -5.28 -35.73 -13.25
N LYS A 195 -4.39 -35.93 -12.27
CA LYS A 195 -3.37 -36.97 -12.25
C LYS A 195 -3.71 -38.14 -11.32
N LEU A 196 -4.85 -38.08 -10.59
CA LEU A 196 -5.32 -39.20 -9.78
C LEU A 196 -5.86 -40.29 -10.68
N GLU A 197 -5.35 -41.54 -10.55
CA GLU A 197 -5.84 -42.70 -11.31
C GLU A 197 -7.22 -43.14 -10.83
N ASP A 198 -7.38 -43.41 -9.54
CA ASP A 198 -8.67 -43.62 -8.87
C ASP A 198 -8.86 -42.62 -7.75
N ARG A 199 -9.71 -41.63 -8.00
CA ARG A 199 -9.89 -40.51 -7.10
C ARG A 199 -10.28 -40.95 -5.69
N ASN A 200 -11.23 -41.88 -5.56
CA ASN A 200 -11.75 -42.26 -4.25
C ASN A 200 -10.70 -43.06 -3.46
N VAL A 201 -10.09 -44.05 -4.10
CA VAL A 201 -9.05 -44.89 -3.49
C VAL A 201 -7.82 -44.06 -3.10
N SER A 202 -7.42 -43.13 -3.98
CA SER A 202 -6.28 -42.24 -3.70
C SER A 202 -6.56 -41.32 -2.53
N ILE A 203 -7.76 -40.71 -2.46
CA ILE A 203 -8.15 -39.82 -1.37
C ILE A 203 -8.21 -40.58 -0.04
N GLU A 204 -8.76 -41.79 -0.01
CA GLU A 204 -8.81 -42.63 1.21
C GLU A 204 -7.38 -42.94 1.71
N LYS A 205 -6.45 -43.33 0.82
CA LYS A 205 -5.05 -43.56 1.20
C LYS A 205 -4.33 -42.30 1.72
N ILE A 206 -4.55 -41.17 1.05
CA ILE A 206 -3.98 -39.89 1.50
C ILE A 206 -4.52 -39.50 2.87
N ALA A 207 -5.84 -39.67 3.08
CA ALA A 207 -6.49 -39.39 4.35
C ALA A 207 -5.92 -40.26 5.48
N GLU A 208 -5.70 -41.56 5.22
CA GLU A 208 -5.08 -42.47 6.19
C GLU A 208 -3.63 -42.09 6.50
N LEU A 209 -2.82 -41.78 5.48
CA LEU A 209 -1.40 -41.42 5.68
C LEU A 209 -1.20 -40.09 6.38
N LEU A 210 -2.10 -39.14 6.19
CA LEU A 210 -2.04 -37.80 6.79
C LEU A 210 -2.88 -37.69 8.07
N GLU A 211 -3.57 -38.75 8.49
CA GLU A 211 -4.48 -38.78 9.65
C GLU A 211 -5.55 -37.67 9.61
N ILE A 212 -6.11 -37.39 8.40
CA ILE A 212 -7.13 -36.38 8.20
C ILE A 212 -8.40 -36.97 7.59
N ASP A 213 -9.53 -36.27 7.74
CA ASP A 213 -10.82 -36.72 7.21
C ASP A 213 -10.88 -36.62 5.67
N VAL A 214 -11.42 -37.66 5.04
CA VAL A 214 -11.70 -37.70 3.59
C VAL A 214 -12.55 -36.51 3.14
N GLU A 215 -13.48 -36.06 3.98
CA GLU A 215 -14.34 -34.90 3.70
C GLU A 215 -13.51 -33.60 3.58
N THR A 216 -12.49 -33.44 4.43
CA THR A 216 -11.57 -32.29 4.37
C THR A 216 -10.86 -32.22 3.04
N ILE A 217 -10.35 -33.35 2.52
CA ILE A 217 -9.70 -33.42 1.20
C ILE A 217 -10.70 -33.08 0.10
N ASN A 218 -11.90 -33.69 0.14
CA ASN A 218 -12.94 -33.43 -0.86
C ASN A 218 -13.38 -31.97 -0.91
N ASN A 219 -13.54 -31.33 0.24
CA ASN A 219 -13.88 -29.91 0.33
C ASN A 219 -12.83 -29.01 -0.32
N LYS A 220 -11.55 -29.29 -0.11
CA LYS A 220 -10.45 -28.58 -0.77
C LYS A 220 -10.44 -28.79 -2.28
N LEU A 221 -10.66 -30.03 -2.75
CA LEU A 221 -10.67 -30.39 -4.16
C LEU A 221 -11.90 -29.87 -4.93
N THR A 222 -12.98 -29.49 -4.25
CA THR A 222 -14.21 -28.94 -4.85
C THR A 222 -14.28 -27.42 -4.84
N ALA A 223 -13.24 -26.74 -4.36
CA ALA A 223 -13.17 -25.29 -4.35
C ALA A 223 -13.22 -24.71 -5.77
N LYS A 224 -13.90 -23.57 -5.95
CA LYS A 224 -14.20 -22.97 -7.26
C LYS A 224 -12.96 -22.65 -8.14
N TRP A 225 -11.79 -22.47 -7.53
CA TRP A 225 -10.55 -22.17 -8.23
C TRP A 225 -9.80 -23.41 -8.72
N VAL A 226 -10.17 -24.60 -8.23
CA VAL A 226 -9.49 -25.86 -8.52
C VAL A 226 -9.82 -26.30 -9.95
N LYS A 227 -8.77 -26.59 -10.70
CA LYS A 227 -8.79 -27.18 -12.03
C LYS A 227 -8.06 -28.52 -12.01
N GLU A 228 -8.15 -29.30 -13.09
CA GLU A 228 -7.53 -30.61 -13.18
C GLU A 228 -5.99 -30.58 -13.05
N ASP A 229 -5.36 -29.49 -13.47
CA ASP A 229 -3.91 -29.26 -13.42
C ASP A 229 -3.45 -28.45 -12.20
N SER A 230 -4.38 -28.00 -11.35
CA SER A 230 -4.05 -27.20 -10.17
C SER A 230 -3.37 -28.05 -9.10
N PHE A 231 -2.32 -27.50 -8.49
CA PHE A 231 -1.79 -28.01 -7.24
C PHE A 231 -2.70 -27.55 -6.09
N VAL A 232 -3.36 -28.51 -5.43
CA VAL A 232 -4.26 -28.25 -4.32
C VAL A 232 -3.58 -28.66 -3.02
N PRO A 233 -3.13 -27.72 -2.16
CA PRO A 233 -2.48 -28.05 -0.90
C PRO A 233 -3.48 -28.69 0.07
N ILE A 234 -3.14 -29.89 0.55
CA ILE A 234 -3.99 -30.67 1.44
C ILE A 234 -3.55 -30.50 2.90
N GLU A 235 -2.29 -30.78 3.20
CA GLU A 235 -1.75 -30.70 4.55
C GLU A 235 -0.28 -30.28 4.50
N THR A 236 0.21 -29.76 5.63
CA THR A 236 1.61 -29.40 5.80
C THR A 236 2.21 -30.29 6.86
N ILE A 237 3.25 -31.03 6.47
CA ILE A 237 3.96 -31.98 7.34
C ILE A 237 5.38 -31.48 7.59
N PRO A 238 6.06 -31.93 8.67
CA PRO A 238 7.45 -31.59 8.90
C PRO A 238 8.33 -31.93 7.67
N LYS A 239 9.28 -31.05 7.36
CA LYS A 239 10.27 -31.35 6.34
C LYS A 239 11.24 -32.38 6.87
N VAL A 240 11.35 -33.51 6.18
CA VAL A 240 12.37 -34.51 6.47
C VAL A 240 13.61 -34.16 5.66
N GLU A 241 14.71 -33.84 6.33
CA GLU A 241 16.00 -33.67 5.67
C GLU A 241 16.54 -35.00 5.20
N GLU A 242 17.31 -35.03 4.09
CA GLU A 242 18.02 -36.23 3.66
C GLU A 242 18.89 -36.75 4.82
N ILE A 243 18.57 -37.93 5.31
CA ILE A 243 19.30 -38.55 6.40
C ILE A 243 20.67 -38.96 5.88
N ASP A 244 21.72 -38.31 6.37
CA ASP A 244 23.09 -38.80 6.19
C ASP A 244 23.30 -40.06 7.05
N LEU A 245 22.93 -41.19 6.48
CA LEU A 245 23.01 -42.51 7.15
C LEU A 245 24.42 -42.88 7.65
N MET A 246 25.43 -42.09 7.29
CA MET A 246 26.81 -42.32 7.73
C MET A 246 27.17 -41.61 9.03
N LYS A 247 26.38 -40.62 9.48
CA LYS A 247 26.76 -39.77 10.59
C LYS A 247 25.89 -39.86 11.84
N ILE A 248 24.64 -40.25 11.76
CA ILE A 248 23.70 -40.26 12.87
C ILE A 248 22.75 -41.44 12.70
N GLN A 249 22.45 -42.19 13.79
CA GLN A 249 21.29 -43.08 13.78
C GLN A 249 20.05 -42.19 13.83
N PRO A 250 19.20 -42.24 12.79
CA PRO A 250 18.00 -41.41 12.74
C PRO A 250 17.07 -41.81 13.90
N GLU A 251 16.37 -40.80 14.44
CA GLU A 251 15.32 -41.06 15.42
C GLU A 251 14.18 -41.84 14.74
N GLU A 252 13.53 -42.73 15.52
CA GLU A 252 12.43 -43.57 15.03
C GLU A 252 11.33 -42.74 14.38
N LYS A 253 10.98 -41.58 14.95
CA LYS A 253 10.04 -40.62 14.43
C LYS A 253 10.42 -40.08 13.05
N THR A 254 11.68 -39.79 12.80
CA THR A 254 12.19 -39.32 11.51
C THR A 254 12.05 -40.38 10.42
N LEU A 255 12.23 -41.65 10.78
CA LEU A 255 12.04 -42.78 9.85
C LEU A 255 10.57 -42.98 9.50
N GLU A 256 9.64 -42.82 10.48
CA GLU A 256 8.20 -42.89 10.20
C GLU A 256 7.74 -41.74 9.31
N GLU A 257 8.21 -40.52 9.54
CA GLU A 257 7.90 -39.35 8.72
C GLU A 257 8.42 -39.52 7.28
N GLN A 258 9.61 -40.09 7.10
CA GLN A 258 10.18 -40.37 5.78
C GLN A 258 9.40 -41.49 5.06
N ASP A 259 9.01 -42.56 5.75
CA ASP A 259 8.19 -43.64 5.21
C ASP A 259 6.81 -43.11 4.74
N CYS A 260 6.19 -42.24 5.54
CA CYS A 260 4.95 -41.57 5.17
C CYS A 260 5.11 -40.74 3.88
N GLN A 261 6.16 -39.92 3.78
CA GLN A 261 6.42 -39.12 2.58
C GLN A 261 6.66 -40.01 1.33
N ASN A 262 7.41 -41.09 1.48
CA ASN A 262 7.64 -42.04 0.39
C ASN A 262 6.33 -42.66 -0.08
N LYS A 263 5.48 -43.12 0.83
CA LYS A 263 4.16 -43.71 0.52
C LYS A 263 3.23 -42.70 -0.17
N LEU A 264 3.28 -41.44 0.25
CA LEU A 264 2.52 -40.36 -0.39
C LEU A 264 2.97 -40.12 -1.84
N LEU A 265 4.28 -40.15 -2.12
CA LEU A 265 4.84 -40.01 -3.46
C LEU A 265 4.54 -41.18 -4.39
N GLU A 266 4.24 -42.36 -3.85
CA GLU A 266 3.80 -43.53 -4.65
C GLU A 266 2.38 -43.37 -5.19
N ILE A 267 1.57 -42.41 -4.65
CA ILE A 267 0.21 -42.15 -5.11
C ILE A 267 0.25 -41.24 -6.33
N PRO A 268 -0.20 -41.68 -7.53
CA PRO A 268 -0.27 -40.80 -8.70
C PRO A 268 -1.09 -39.55 -8.43
N GLY A 269 -0.54 -38.39 -8.80
CA GLY A 269 -1.19 -37.09 -8.58
C GLY A 269 -0.89 -36.42 -7.23
N VAL A 270 -0.20 -37.08 -6.31
CA VAL A 270 0.36 -36.44 -5.13
C VAL A 270 1.68 -35.75 -5.47
N MET A 271 1.89 -34.57 -4.95
CA MET A 271 3.12 -33.80 -5.11
C MET A 271 3.51 -33.16 -3.77
N LEU A 272 4.78 -33.25 -3.45
CA LEU A 272 5.37 -32.56 -2.30
C LEU A 272 6.06 -31.27 -2.76
N SER A 273 5.88 -30.20 -1.99
CA SER A 273 6.49 -28.90 -2.27
C SER A 273 6.96 -28.26 -0.96
N ASP A 274 8.14 -27.67 -0.96
CA ASP A 274 8.61 -26.90 0.18
C ASP A 274 7.76 -25.64 0.35
N VAL A 275 7.36 -25.37 1.59
CA VAL A 275 6.63 -24.15 1.97
C VAL A 275 7.29 -23.53 3.19
N GLU A 276 7.33 -22.20 3.18
CA GLU A 276 7.77 -21.43 4.33
C GLU A 276 6.67 -21.42 5.39
N VAL A 277 7.05 -21.76 6.63
CA VAL A 277 6.14 -21.80 7.77
C VAL A 277 6.76 -21.14 8.98
N ARG A 278 5.92 -20.77 9.94
CA ARG A 278 6.38 -20.38 11.28
C ARG A 278 6.72 -21.63 12.08
N THR A 279 7.98 -21.78 12.53
CA THR A 279 8.43 -22.90 13.34
C THR A 279 8.66 -22.49 14.79
N TYR A 280 8.54 -23.46 15.69
CA TYR A 280 8.66 -23.31 17.14
C TYR A 280 9.60 -24.40 17.65
N GLU A 281 10.88 -24.05 17.87
CA GLU A 281 11.96 -24.99 18.18
C GLU A 281 11.71 -25.84 19.45
N LEU A 282 11.05 -25.25 20.46
CA LEU A 282 10.77 -25.93 21.72
C LEU A 282 9.41 -26.66 21.71
N GLY A 283 8.64 -26.59 20.60
CA GLY A 283 7.35 -27.25 20.45
C GLY A 283 6.42 -27.07 21.67
N GLU A 284 5.84 -28.13 22.15
CA GLU A 284 4.88 -28.12 23.27
C GLU A 284 5.46 -27.59 24.59
N ALA A 285 6.75 -27.76 24.79
CA ALA A 285 7.41 -27.35 26.04
C ALA A 285 7.33 -25.83 26.30
N ALA A 286 7.27 -25.01 25.24
CA ALA A 286 7.19 -23.57 25.34
C ALA A 286 5.89 -22.99 24.75
N ALA A 287 4.94 -23.81 24.34
CA ALA A 287 3.73 -23.39 23.63
C ALA A 287 2.91 -22.32 24.39
N HIS A 288 2.79 -22.46 25.71
CA HIS A 288 2.07 -21.48 26.53
C HIS A 288 2.77 -20.12 26.62
N LEU A 289 4.10 -20.10 26.60
CA LEU A 289 4.89 -18.87 26.66
C LEU A 289 4.94 -18.20 25.30
N ILE A 290 5.36 -18.93 24.26
CA ILE A 290 5.58 -18.38 22.93
C ILE A 290 4.25 -18.13 22.22
N GLY A 291 3.30 -19.02 22.37
CA GLY A 291 2.02 -18.97 21.67
C GLY A 291 2.12 -19.50 20.24
N TYR A 292 1.20 -19.06 19.39
CA TYR A 292 1.14 -19.46 17.99
C TYR A 292 0.53 -18.37 17.13
N VAL A 293 0.76 -18.47 15.82
CA VAL A 293 0.13 -17.64 14.80
C VAL A 293 -0.96 -18.42 14.06
N GLN A 294 -1.92 -17.71 13.49
CA GLN A 294 -2.98 -18.25 12.64
C GLN A 294 -3.28 -17.29 11.51
N SER A 295 -3.80 -17.80 10.41
CA SER A 295 -4.29 -16.98 9.31
C SER A 295 -5.32 -15.96 9.78
N VAL A 296 -5.26 -14.75 9.23
CA VAL A 296 -6.19 -13.68 9.51
C VAL A 296 -7.59 -14.05 9.02
N THR A 297 -8.60 -13.84 9.85
CA THR A 297 -10.02 -14.06 9.53
C THR A 297 -10.66 -12.76 9.02
N ALA A 298 -11.87 -12.86 8.46
CA ALA A 298 -12.65 -11.67 8.09
C ALA A 298 -12.92 -10.75 9.30
N GLU A 299 -13.17 -11.35 10.48
CA GLU A 299 -13.37 -10.62 11.73
C GLU A 299 -12.09 -9.88 12.18
N ASP A 300 -10.92 -10.48 11.98
CA ASP A 300 -9.65 -9.79 12.27
C ASP A 300 -9.46 -8.56 11.39
N LEU A 301 -9.79 -8.65 10.10
CA LEU A 301 -9.71 -7.50 9.18
C LEU A 301 -10.66 -6.36 9.58
N GLU A 302 -11.85 -6.69 10.07
CA GLU A 302 -12.80 -5.70 10.58
C GLU A 302 -12.34 -5.05 11.89
N ASN A 303 -11.67 -5.81 12.76
CA ASN A 303 -11.18 -5.32 14.06
C ASN A 303 -9.87 -4.52 13.95
N HIS A 304 -9.10 -4.67 12.88
CA HIS A 304 -7.79 -4.04 12.66
C HIS A 304 -7.73 -3.22 11.36
N PRO A 305 -8.66 -2.27 11.14
CA PRO A 305 -8.72 -1.49 9.90
C PRO A 305 -7.48 -0.61 9.77
N GLY A 306 -6.82 -0.65 8.60
CA GLY A 306 -5.64 0.19 8.32
C GLY A 306 -4.35 -0.25 9.00
N GLU A 307 -4.35 -1.39 9.69
CA GLU A 307 -3.14 -1.94 10.30
C GLU A 307 -2.27 -2.77 9.33
N GLY A 308 -2.60 -2.83 8.04
CA GLY A 308 -1.83 -3.51 7.00
C GLY A 308 -2.00 -5.03 7.01
N TYR A 309 -3.11 -5.57 7.53
CA TYR A 309 -3.45 -6.98 7.36
C TYR A 309 -4.17 -7.23 6.03
N SER A 310 -3.88 -8.37 5.44
CA SER A 310 -4.57 -8.93 4.27
C SER A 310 -5.11 -10.33 4.59
N ALA A 311 -5.93 -10.88 3.71
CA ALA A 311 -6.44 -12.25 3.84
C ALA A 311 -5.33 -13.32 3.86
N GLU A 312 -4.12 -12.98 3.39
CA GLU A 312 -2.96 -13.86 3.37
C GLU A 312 -2.02 -13.64 4.57
N SER A 313 -2.33 -12.69 5.43
CA SER A 313 -1.53 -12.38 6.62
C SER A 313 -1.76 -13.42 7.72
N VAL A 314 -0.81 -13.50 8.65
CA VAL A 314 -0.95 -14.26 9.90
C VAL A 314 -0.96 -13.31 11.09
N ILE A 315 -1.62 -13.71 12.17
CA ILE A 315 -1.74 -12.94 13.40
C ILE A 315 -1.45 -13.82 14.63
N GLY A 316 -0.76 -13.27 15.61
CA GLY A 316 -0.48 -13.96 16.87
C GLY A 316 -1.73 -14.12 17.74
N ARG A 317 -2.07 -15.35 18.11
CA ARG A 317 -3.28 -15.68 18.88
C ARG A 317 -3.06 -15.74 20.38
N SER A 318 -1.86 -16.11 20.81
CA SER A 318 -1.53 -16.27 22.24
C SER A 318 -0.05 -15.99 22.51
N GLY A 319 0.35 -15.99 23.78
CA GLY A 319 1.72 -15.88 24.23
C GLY A 319 2.46 -14.63 23.74
N LEU A 320 3.76 -14.77 23.55
CA LEU A 320 4.63 -13.71 23.02
C LEU A 320 4.24 -13.30 21.60
N GLU A 321 3.80 -14.26 20.78
CA GLU A 321 3.32 -14.00 19.43
C GLU A 321 2.20 -12.95 19.40
N LYS A 322 1.25 -13.03 20.35
CA LYS A 322 0.16 -12.05 20.48
C LYS A 322 0.62 -10.76 21.17
N LEU A 323 1.42 -10.89 22.23
CA LEU A 323 1.84 -9.73 23.03
C LEU A 323 2.69 -8.75 22.21
N TYR A 324 3.55 -9.28 21.34
CA TYR A 324 4.46 -8.51 20.48
C TYR A 324 4.03 -8.49 19.02
N GLU A 325 2.75 -8.74 18.74
CA GLU A 325 2.21 -8.79 17.38
C GLU A 325 2.62 -7.58 16.55
N LYS A 326 2.53 -6.38 17.12
CA LYS A 326 2.82 -5.12 16.42
C LYS A 326 4.28 -5.02 15.97
N GLN A 327 5.21 -5.55 16.78
CA GLN A 327 6.63 -5.60 16.48
C GLN A 327 6.95 -6.74 15.51
N LEU A 328 6.42 -7.94 15.81
CA LEU A 328 6.70 -9.16 15.05
C LEU A 328 6.15 -9.12 13.64
N LYS A 329 4.98 -8.51 13.42
CA LYS A 329 4.35 -8.44 12.10
C LYS A 329 5.22 -7.72 11.07
N GLY A 330 6.01 -6.73 11.50
CA GLY A 330 6.77 -5.84 10.63
C GLY A 330 5.88 -4.85 9.87
N LYS A 331 6.46 -4.18 8.91
CA LYS A 331 5.77 -3.29 7.97
C LYS A 331 6.14 -3.69 6.56
N ASP A 332 5.13 -3.78 5.70
CA ASP A 332 5.35 -4.08 4.29
C ASP A 332 6.26 -3.01 3.65
N GLY A 333 7.21 -3.47 2.86
CA GLY A 333 8.01 -2.59 2.03
C GLY A 333 7.19 -2.14 0.82
N CYS A 334 7.43 -0.91 0.37
CA CYS A 334 6.81 -0.37 -0.83
C CYS A 334 7.86 0.33 -1.68
N ASP A 335 7.87 0.03 -2.97
CA ASP A 335 8.70 0.66 -3.97
C ASP A 335 7.82 1.41 -4.96
N ILE A 336 8.09 2.70 -5.14
CA ILE A 336 7.54 3.50 -6.23
C ILE A 336 8.62 3.59 -7.29
N LYS A 337 8.35 3.11 -8.50
CA LYS A 337 9.29 3.05 -9.62
C LYS A 337 8.76 3.84 -10.80
N ILE A 338 9.65 4.59 -11.46
CA ILE A 338 9.41 5.15 -12.78
C ILE A 338 9.91 4.11 -13.79
N LEU A 339 9.03 3.69 -14.69
CA LEU A 339 9.32 2.77 -15.78
C LEU A 339 9.25 3.54 -17.09
N ASP A 340 10.26 3.41 -17.93
CA ASP A 340 10.27 3.95 -19.28
C ASP A 340 9.29 3.22 -20.22
N SER A 341 9.26 3.62 -21.50
CA SER A 341 8.41 3.02 -22.53
C SER A 341 8.69 1.53 -22.76
N ASP A 342 9.92 1.06 -22.49
CA ASP A 342 10.37 -0.31 -22.65
C ASP A 342 10.10 -1.15 -21.38
N GLY A 343 9.68 -0.50 -20.29
CA GLY A 343 9.38 -1.11 -18.99
C GLY A 343 10.62 -1.26 -18.09
N GLU A 344 11.74 -0.62 -18.45
CA GLU A 344 12.93 -0.59 -17.62
C GLU A 344 12.79 0.46 -16.52
N VAL A 345 13.40 0.17 -15.35
CA VAL A 345 13.35 1.07 -14.19
C VAL A 345 14.35 2.19 -14.36
N THR A 346 13.90 3.44 -14.48
CA THR A 346 14.73 4.63 -14.53
C THR A 346 15.02 5.20 -13.15
N VAL A 347 14.02 5.24 -12.27
CA VAL A 347 14.13 5.72 -10.89
C VAL A 347 13.36 4.81 -9.95
N SER A 348 13.87 4.63 -8.72
CA SER A 348 13.18 3.90 -7.66
C SER A 348 13.23 4.69 -6.36
N TYR A 349 12.06 4.95 -5.79
CA TYR A 349 11.87 5.48 -4.44
C TYR A 349 11.47 4.31 -3.54
N THR A 350 12.45 3.78 -2.80
CA THR A 350 12.29 2.58 -1.99
C THR A 350 12.18 2.95 -0.52
N HIS A 351 11.16 2.43 0.17
CA HIS A 351 11.14 2.38 1.62
C HIS A 351 11.59 0.99 2.07
N LEU A 352 12.78 0.90 2.66
CA LEU A 352 13.36 -0.36 3.12
C LEU A 352 12.51 -0.95 4.25
N ARG A 353 12.33 -2.28 4.21
CA ARG A 353 11.73 -3.07 5.27
C ARG A 353 12.46 -2.83 6.59
N ALA A 354 11.71 -2.54 7.65
CA ALA A 354 12.24 -2.68 9.00
C ALA A 354 12.20 -4.18 9.36
N HIS A 355 13.33 -4.86 9.30
CA HIS A 355 13.53 -6.11 10.02
C HIS A 355 13.71 -5.75 11.49
N GLU A 356 12.64 -5.85 12.27
CA GLU A 356 12.76 -5.79 13.72
C GLU A 356 12.94 -7.22 14.25
N THR A 357 14.18 -7.60 14.57
CA THR A 357 14.46 -8.75 15.39
C THR A 357 14.25 -8.36 16.86
N LEU A 358 13.41 -9.09 17.57
CA LEU A 358 13.25 -8.96 19.02
C LEU A 358 14.45 -9.61 19.75
N SER A 359 15.64 -9.01 19.57
CA SER A 359 16.86 -9.45 20.27
C SER A 359 17.09 -8.77 21.62
N ASP A 360 16.24 -7.79 22.00
CA ASP A 360 16.46 -6.93 23.17
C ASP A 360 15.35 -7.05 24.24
N LEU A 361 14.75 -8.24 24.41
CA LEU A 361 13.82 -8.53 25.50
C LEU A 361 14.44 -9.36 26.61
#